data_af91a6d44150a0fe238ad08c5cd7e963
#
_entry.id   af91a6d44150a0fe238ad08c5cd7e963
#
_cell.length_a   1.000
_cell.length_b   1.000
_cell.length_c   1.000
_cell.angle_alpha   90.00
_cell.angle_beta   90.00
_cell.angle_gamma   90.00
#
_symmetry.space_group_name_H-M   'P 1'
#
loop_
_entity.id
_entity.type
_entity.pdbx_description
1 polymer ?
#
loop_
_entity_poly.entity_id
_entity_poly.type
_entity_poly.pdbx_seq_one_letter_code
_entity_poly.pdbx_strand_id
1 'polypeptide(L)'
;MSTRLTTDQIERYSRQIMVPDLGGKAQMRLREARVLVIGAGGLGSPAAFYLAAAGIGTLGIVDPDKVELSNLQRQILHATADIGRQKVDSAKATLTELNPDVEIKTYPVRFDDGNAGEIAADYQFIVDGSDNFDTKFLVNDTAIKLGIAFSHAGIVRLQGQTMTVIPGKSACYRCLFKAPPPAEEILNCQIGRASCRERV
;
A
#
# COMPACT_ATOMS: atom_id res chain seq x y z
N MET A 1 18.41 -18.23 1.74
CA MET A 1 18.34 -17.09 2.69
C MET A 1 18.83 -17.57 4.06
N SER A 2 19.52 -16.71 4.82
CA SER A 2 19.97 -17.06 6.18
C SER A 2 18.76 -17.34 7.08
N THR A 3 18.81 -18.44 7.82
CA THR A 3 17.77 -18.84 8.79
C THR A 3 17.84 -18.07 10.10
N ARG A 4 18.71 -17.07 10.21
CA ARG A 4 18.93 -16.27 11.42
C ARG A 4 19.02 -14.78 11.06
N LEU A 5 18.60 -13.93 12.00
CA LEU A 5 18.81 -12.49 11.94
C LEU A 5 20.28 -12.18 12.16
N THR A 6 20.81 -11.17 11.45
CA THR A 6 22.13 -10.61 11.75
C THR A 6 22.08 -9.76 13.02
N THR A 7 23.25 -9.39 13.56
CA THR A 7 23.33 -8.49 14.73
C THR A 7 22.64 -7.17 14.46
N ASP A 8 22.87 -6.55 13.30
CA ASP A 8 22.25 -5.28 12.91
C ASP A 8 20.73 -5.39 12.79
N GLN A 9 20.23 -6.51 12.27
CA GLN A 9 18.80 -6.80 12.20
C GLN A 9 18.17 -7.00 13.58
N ILE A 10 18.87 -7.67 14.49
CA ILE A 10 18.43 -7.82 15.87
C ILE A 10 18.34 -6.45 16.55
N GLU A 11 19.31 -5.58 16.33
CA GLU A 11 19.30 -4.22 16.86
C GLU A 11 18.17 -3.40 16.25
N ARG A 12 18.05 -3.37 14.91
CA ARG A 12 17.02 -2.64 14.17
C ARG A 12 15.61 -3.02 14.61
N TYR A 13 15.34 -4.31 14.77
CA TYR A 13 14.00 -4.83 15.09
C TYR A 13 13.82 -5.17 16.57
N SER A 14 14.76 -4.77 17.45
CA SER A 14 14.76 -5.14 18.87
C SER A 14 13.44 -4.83 19.56
N ARG A 15 12.84 -3.68 19.29
CA ARG A 15 11.55 -3.27 19.90
C ARG A 15 10.38 -4.17 19.49
N GLN A 16 10.39 -4.67 18.25
CA GLN A 16 9.38 -5.62 17.77
C GLN A 16 9.62 -7.01 18.35
N ILE A 17 10.89 -7.45 18.42
CA ILE A 17 11.29 -8.75 18.95
C ILE A 17 10.95 -8.88 20.44
N MET A 18 10.99 -7.78 21.19
CA MET A 18 10.64 -7.77 22.62
C MET A 18 9.13 -7.77 22.91
N VAL A 19 8.28 -7.55 21.90
CA VAL A 19 6.82 -7.60 22.09
C VAL A 19 6.42 -9.06 22.36
N PRO A 20 5.70 -9.36 23.48
CA PRO A 20 5.16 -10.69 23.72
C PRO A 20 4.37 -11.19 22.49
N ASP A 21 4.47 -12.47 22.19
CA ASP A 21 3.81 -13.15 21.06
C ASP A 21 4.36 -12.84 19.67
N LEU A 22 5.16 -11.79 19.46
CA LEU A 22 5.89 -11.56 18.22
C LEU A 22 7.23 -12.31 18.23
N GLY A 23 8.20 -11.81 18.97
CA GLY A 23 9.50 -12.44 19.11
C GLY A 23 10.30 -12.54 17.80
N GLY A 24 11.47 -13.17 17.86
CA GLY A 24 12.33 -13.37 16.70
C GLY A 24 11.71 -14.24 15.59
N LYS A 25 10.83 -15.17 15.94
CA LYS A 25 10.13 -16.02 14.96
C LYS A 25 9.18 -15.22 14.08
N ALA A 26 8.43 -14.26 14.66
CA ALA A 26 7.55 -13.40 13.89
C ALA A 26 8.37 -12.46 12.99
N GLN A 27 9.48 -11.92 13.48
CA GLN A 27 10.37 -11.09 12.67
C GLN A 27 10.94 -11.86 11.46
N MET A 28 11.27 -13.14 11.63
CA MET A 28 11.69 -14.00 10.52
C MET A 28 10.58 -14.17 9.48
N ARG A 29 9.32 -14.35 9.90
CA ARG A 29 8.16 -14.42 9.00
C ARG A 29 7.94 -13.11 8.25
N LEU A 30 8.12 -11.95 8.90
CA LEU A 30 8.05 -10.65 8.23
C LEU A 30 9.09 -10.53 7.13
N ARG A 31 10.34 -10.97 7.37
CA ARG A 31 11.40 -10.99 6.36
C ARG A 31 11.14 -11.93 5.17
N GLU A 32 10.31 -12.91 5.33
CA GLU A 32 9.91 -13.84 4.26
C GLU A 32 8.62 -13.36 3.55
N ALA A 33 7.89 -12.43 4.14
CA ALA A 33 6.64 -11.95 3.61
C ALA A 33 6.83 -11.04 2.40
N ARG A 34 5.91 -11.15 1.46
CA ARG A 34 5.83 -10.33 0.25
C ARG A 34 4.49 -9.61 0.23
N VAL A 35 4.54 -8.29 0.28
CA VAL A 35 3.34 -7.43 0.35
C VAL A 35 3.31 -6.51 -0.87
N LEU A 36 2.14 -6.40 -1.51
CA LEU A 36 1.88 -5.48 -2.60
C LEU A 36 1.09 -4.27 -2.09
N VAL A 37 1.59 -3.08 -2.33
CA VAL A 37 0.88 -1.82 -2.06
C VAL A 37 0.40 -1.23 -3.38
N ILE A 38 -0.90 -1.06 -3.53
CA ILE A 38 -1.52 -0.46 -4.69
C ILE A 38 -1.85 0.99 -4.38
N GLY A 39 -1.17 1.90 -5.07
CA GLY A 39 -1.19 3.34 -4.83
C GLY A 39 -0.11 3.80 -3.85
N ALA A 40 0.78 4.70 -4.30
CA ALA A 40 1.78 5.41 -3.48
C ALA A 40 1.29 6.80 -3.05
N GLY A 41 -0.02 6.95 -2.93
CA GLY A 41 -0.72 8.16 -2.53
C GLY A 41 -0.79 8.36 -1.00
N GLY A 42 -1.80 9.11 -0.54
CA GLY A 42 -1.96 9.47 0.88
C GLY A 42 -2.19 8.29 1.81
N LEU A 43 -2.80 7.19 1.34
CA LEU A 43 -3.02 5.96 2.11
C LEU A 43 -1.85 4.97 1.95
N GLY A 44 -1.37 4.80 0.73
CA GLY A 44 -0.27 3.87 0.45
C GLY A 44 1.07 4.34 1.02
N SER A 45 1.33 5.66 1.04
CA SER A 45 2.58 6.22 1.58
C SER A 45 2.85 5.78 3.03
N PRO A 46 1.98 6.06 4.01
CA PRO A 46 2.23 5.61 5.39
C PRO A 46 2.26 4.09 5.51
N ALA A 47 1.41 3.36 4.78
CA ALA A 47 1.40 1.91 4.82
C ALA A 47 2.74 1.33 4.35
N ALA A 48 3.26 1.75 3.19
CA ALA A 48 4.53 1.30 2.67
C ALA A 48 5.70 1.68 3.60
N PHE A 49 5.66 2.89 4.17
CA PHE A 49 6.68 3.38 5.09
C PHE A 49 6.79 2.49 6.33
N TYR A 50 5.65 2.18 6.99
CA TYR A 50 5.66 1.34 8.18
C TYR A 50 5.94 -0.14 7.87
N LEU A 51 5.50 -0.66 6.73
CA LEU A 51 5.84 -2.02 6.30
C LEU A 51 7.35 -2.18 6.06
N ALA A 52 7.97 -1.21 5.40
CA ALA A 52 9.42 -1.20 5.21
C ALA A 52 10.17 -1.06 6.55
N ALA A 53 9.74 -0.14 7.43
CA ALA A 53 10.31 0.02 8.76
C ALA A 53 10.19 -1.27 9.59
N ALA A 54 9.08 -2.00 9.48
CA ALA A 54 8.87 -3.28 10.15
C ALA A 54 9.71 -4.43 9.59
N GLY A 55 10.34 -4.26 8.44
CA GLY A 55 11.24 -5.27 7.85
C GLY A 55 10.50 -6.35 7.07
N ILE A 56 9.47 -5.99 6.31
CA ILE A 56 8.88 -6.89 5.30
C ILE A 56 9.95 -7.26 4.28
N GLY A 57 10.04 -8.55 3.91
CA GLY A 57 11.10 -9.02 3.01
C GLY A 57 11.04 -8.41 1.62
N THR A 58 9.85 -8.41 0.99
CA THR A 58 9.64 -7.79 -0.33
C THR A 58 8.39 -6.91 -0.30
N LEU A 59 8.54 -5.68 -0.76
CA LEU A 59 7.45 -4.72 -0.89
C LEU A 59 7.30 -4.31 -2.35
N GLY A 60 6.18 -4.70 -2.98
CA GLY A 60 5.80 -4.23 -4.30
C GLY A 60 5.01 -2.92 -4.20
N ILE A 61 5.26 -1.97 -5.09
CA ILE A 61 4.54 -0.70 -5.14
C ILE A 61 4.07 -0.46 -6.56
N VAL A 62 2.75 -0.32 -6.73
CA VAL A 62 2.10 -0.02 -8.01
C VAL A 62 1.54 1.40 -7.98
N ASP A 63 1.99 2.27 -8.85
CA ASP A 63 1.43 3.62 -9.03
C ASP A 63 1.86 4.19 -10.40
N PRO A 64 0.94 4.65 -11.25
CA PRO A 64 1.27 5.19 -12.58
C PRO A 64 1.74 6.64 -12.56
N ASP A 65 1.53 7.35 -11.45
CA ASP A 65 1.63 8.80 -11.39
C ASP A 65 3.05 9.29 -11.14
N LYS A 66 3.22 10.59 -11.39
CA LYS A 66 4.39 11.37 -10.97
C LYS A 66 4.10 12.16 -9.71
N VAL A 67 5.16 12.50 -8.99
CA VAL A 67 5.09 13.35 -7.82
C VAL A 67 4.74 14.79 -8.23
N GLU A 68 3.73 15.34 -7.58
CA GLU A 68 3.31 16.74 -7.75
C GLU A 68 3.44 17.50 -6.42
N LEU A 69 3.65 18.81 -6.48
CA LEU A 69 3.70 19.68 -5.29
C LEU A 69 2.44 19.51 -4.42
N SER A 70 1.26 19.40 -5.04
CA SER A 70 -0.03 19.21 -4.39
C SER A 70 -0.16 17.87 -3.63
N ASN A 71 0.78 16.95 -3.81
CA ASN A 71 0.79 15.65 -3.14
C ASN A 71 1.49 15.69 -1.79
N LEU A 72 2.51 16.53 -1.63
CA LEU A 72 3.50 16.45 -0.55
C LEU A 72 2.93 16.65 0.85
N GLN A 73 1.80 17.34 0.99
CA GLN A 73 1.17 17.56 2.29
C GLN A 73 0.59 16.28 2.93
N ARG A 74 0.45 15.16 2.17
CA ARG A 74 -0.09 13.89 2.69
C ARG A 74 0.63 12.63 2.19
N GLN A 75 1.40 12.73 1.11
CA GLN A 75 2.13 11.59 0.52
C GLN A 75 3.58 11.59 1.00
N ILE A 76 3.76 11.15 2.24
CA ILE A 76 5.02 11.28 3.01
C ILE A 76 6.22 10.49 2.46
N LEU A 77 6.00 9.62 1.48
CA LEU A 77 7.08 8.92 0.77
C LEU A 77 7.89 9.85 -0.15
N HIS A 78 7.33 11.00 -0.51
CA HIS A 78 7.89 11.89 -1.53
C HIS A 78 8.35 13.20 -0.91
N ALA A 79 9.41 13.76 -1.47
CA ALA A 79 9.98 15.05 -1.07
C ALA A 79 9.87 16.07 -2.22
N THR A 80 10.12 17.34 -1.91
CA THR A 80 10.14 18.42 -2.91
C THR A 80 11.13 18.16 -4.04
N ALA A 81 12.26 17.50 -3.75
CA ALA A 81 13.25 17.11 -4.76
C ALA A 81 12.74 16.03 -5.74
N ASP A 82 11.64 15.35 -5.41
CA ASP A 82 11.08 14.29 -6.24
C ASP A 82 10.01 14.79 -7.23
N ILE A 83 9.65 16.08 -7.20
CA ILE A 83 8.64 16.62 -8.11
C ILE A 83 8.99 16.28 -9.56
N GLY A 84 8.03 15.66 -10.27
CA GLY A 84 8.16 15.21 -11.66
C GLY A 84 8.72 13.79 -11.82
N ARG A 85 9.29 13.15 -10.79
CA ARG A 85 9.71 11.73 -10.81
C ARG A 85 8.48 10.82 -10.72
N GLN A 86 8.61 9.58 -11.19
CA GLN A 86 7.61 8.54 -10.93
C GLN A 86 7.48 8.33 -9.43
N LYS A 87 6.24 8.23 -8.91
CA LYS A 87 6.00 7.99 -7.49
C LYS A 87 6.65 6.71 -6.99
N VAL A 88 6.63 5.66 -7.80
CA VAL A 88 7.25 4.37 -7.44
C VAL A 88 8.78 4.46 -7.30
N ASP A 89 9.44 5.30 -8.11
CA ASP A 89 10.89 5.49 -8.05
C ASP A 89 11.29 6.36 -6.84
N SER A 90 10.52 7.40 -6.55
CA SER A 90 10.67 8.21 -5.33
C SER A 90 10.46 7.34 -4.08
N ALA A 91 9.38 6.56 -4.05
CA ALA A 91 9.09 5.63 -2.96
C ALA A 91 10.22 4.61 -2.76
N LYS A 92 10.74 4.01 -3.85
CA LYS A 92 11.87 3.07 -3.77
C LYS A 92 13.08 3.71 -3.13
N ALA A 93 13.46 4.92 -3.54
CA ALA A 93 14.62 5.62 -2.98
C ALA A 93 14.44 5.83 -1.47
N THR A 94 13.32 6.41 -1.04
CA THR A 94 13.00 6.69 0.37
C THR A 94 12.98 5.42 1.22
N LEU A 95 12.33 4.35 0.74
CA LEU A 95 12.18 3.12 1.50
C LEU A 95 13.48 2.31 1.59
N THR A 96 14.32 2.35 0.54
CA THR A 96 15.64 1.71 0.58
C THR A 96 16.58 2.43 1.54
N GLU A 97 16.51 3.76 1.61
CA GLU A 97 17.27 4.55 2.58
C GLU A 97 16.81 4.27 4.02
N LEU A 98 15.50 4.14 4.23
CA LEU A 98 14.93 3.79 5.53
C LEU A 98 15.37 2.39 5.99
N ASN A 99 15.26 1.40 5.10
CA ASN A 99 15.57 0.01 5.44
C ASN A 99 16.14 -0.75 4.22
N PRO A 100 17.48 -0.86 4.12
CA PRO A 100 18.13 -1.52 3.00
C PRO A 100 17.91 -3.04 2.96
N ASP A 101 17.40 -3.65 4.03
CA ASP A 101 17.08 -5.08 4.08
C ASP A 101 15.81 -5.44 3.30
N VAL A 102 15.00 -4.45 2.91
CA VAL A 102 13.72 -4.66 2.20
C VAL A 102 13.95 -4.58 0.70
N GLU A 103 13.55 -5.63 -0.01
CA GLU A 103 13.52 -5.60 -1.47
C GLU A 103 12.31 -4.79 -1.96
N ILE A 104 12.56 -3.65 -2.65
CA ILE A 104 11.51 -2.81 -3.20
C ILE A 104 11.35 -3.08 -4.71
N LYS A 105 10.22 -3.68 -5.09
CA LYS A 105 9.80 -3.88 -6.49
C LYS A 105 8.84 -2.76 -6.92
N THR A 106 9.10 -2.14 -8.06
CA THR A 106 8.31 -0.99 -8.54
C THR A 106 7.59 -1.33 -9.83
N TYR A 107 6.33 -0.91 -9.92
CA TYR A 107 5.47 -1.07 -11.08
C TYR A 107 4.89 0.30 -11.45
N PRO A 108 5.53 1.06 -12.39
CA PRO A 108 5.09 2.38 -12.81
C PRO A 108 3.93 2.27 -13.81
N VAL A 109 2.90 1.51 -13.45
CA VAL A 109 1.75 1.19 -14.30
C VAL A 109 0.45 1.36 -13.53
N ARG A 110 -0.66 1.56 -14.25
CA ARG A 110 -1.98 1.45 -13.65
C ARG A 110 -2.26 -0.03 -13.35
N PHE A 111 -2.83 -0.29 -12.18
CA PHE A 111 -3.32 -1.61 -11.84
C PHE A 111 -4.66 -1.83 -12.54
N ASP A 112 -4.69 -2.69 -13.55
CA ASP A 112 -5.84 -2.94 -14.41
C ASP A 112 -6.04 -4.44 -14.69
N ASP A 113 -7.13 -4.79 -15.37
CA ASP A 113 -7.50 -6.19 -15.67
C ASP A 113 -6.41 -6.94 -16.46
N GLY A 114 -5.61 -6.22 -17.25
CA GLY A 114 -4.56 -6.82 -18.09
C GLY A 114 -3.33 -7.24 -17.30
N ASN A 115 -3.05 -6.64 -16.14
CA ASN A 115 -1.83 -6.87 -15.38
C ASN A 115 -2.05 -7.31 -13.91
N ALA A 116 -3.25 -7.11 -13.37
CA ALA A 116 -3.54 -7.33 -11.96
C ALA A 116 -3.20 -8.75 -11.49
N GLY A 117 -3.58 -9.75 -12.27
CA GLY A 117 -3.33 -11.15 -11.94
C GLY A 117 -1.83 -11.49 -11.91
N GLU A 118 -1.08 -11.03 -12.91
CA GLU A 118 0.36 -11.27 -13.01
C GLU A 118 1.12 -10.59 -11.88
N ILE A 119 0.87 -9.30 -11.66
CA ILE A 119 1.53 -8.53 -10.59
C ILE A 119 1.22 -9.11 -9.22
N ALA A 120 -0.06 -9.42 -8.93
CA ALA A 120 -0.48 -9.87 -7.60
C ALA A 120 0.00 -11.29 -7.26
N ALA A 121 0.20 -12.17 -8.23
CA ALA A 121 0.55 -13.57 -8.01
C ALA A 121 1.84 -13.79 -7.19
N ASP A 122 2.76 -12.82 -7.24
CA ASP A 122 4.02 -12.87 -6.50
C ASP A 122 3.90 -12.52 -5.01
N TYR A 123 2.72 -12.09 -4.54
CA TYR A 123 2.53 -11.53 -3.21
C TYR A 123 1.56 -12.35 -2.36
N GLN A 124 1.72 -12.27 -1.04
CA GLN A 124 0.92 -13.01 -0.05
C GLN A 124 -0.15 -12.12 0.59
N PHE A 125 0.01 -10.80 0.48
CA PHE A 125 -0.92 -9.83 1.03
C PHE A 125 -0.95 -8.59 0.15
N ILE A 126 -2.14 -7.96 0.00
CA ILE A 126 -2.31 -6.72 -0.74
C ILE A 126 -2.80 -5.62 0.21
N VAL A 127 -2.19 -4.46 0.11
CA VAL A 127 -2.68 -3.22 0.74
C VAL A 127 -3.25 -2.33 -0.38
N ASP A 128 -4.55 -2.13 -0.37
CA ASP A 128 -5.24 -1.24 -1.28
C ASP A 128 -5.27 0.18 -0.72
N GLY A 129 -4.37 1.02 -1.22
CA GLY A 129 -4.30 2.46 -0.97
C GLY A 129 -4.83 3.30 -2.14
N SER A 130 -5.57 2.70 -3.08
CA SER A 130 -6.15 3.41 -4.21
C SER A 130 -7.28 4.37 -3.79
N ASP A 131 -7.53 5.38 -4.61
CA ASP A 131 -8.53 6.42 -4.36
C ASP A 131 -9.75 6.35 -5.29
N ASN A 132 -9.86 5.27 -6.09
CA ASN A 132 -10.96 5.09 -7.02
C ASN A 132 -11.64 3.72 -6.87
N PHE A 133 -12.94 3.68 -7.14
CA PHE A 133 -13.75 2.48 -6.95
C PHE A 133 -13.37 1.34 -7.90
N ASP A 134 -13.05 1.64 -9.16
CA ASP A 134 -12.71 0.61 -10.15
C ASP A 134 -11.53 -0.22 -9.68
N THR A 135 -10.45 0.44 -9.23
CA THR A 135 -9.27 -0.26 -8.68
C THR A 135 -9.63 -1.05 -7.42
N LYS A 136 -10.49 -0.53 -6.53
CA LYS A 136 -10.91 -1.23 -5.32
C LYS A 136 -11.66 -2.53 -5.63
N PHE A 137 -12.58 -2.49 -6.57
CA PHE A 137 -13.30 -3.68 -7.03
C PHE A 137 -12.36 -4.67 -7.72
N LEU A 138 -11.44 -4.19 -8.55
CA LEU A 138 -10.45 -5.03 -9.22
C LEU A 138 -9.52 -5.71 -8.22
N VAL A 139 -9.04 -4.98 -7.20
CA VAL A 139 -8.23 -5.57 -6.11
C VAL A 139 -8.99 -6.68 -5.40
N ASN A 140 -10.26 -6.42 -5.04
CA ASN A 140 -11.11 -7.44 -4.42
C ASN A 140 -11.20 -8.69 -5.29
N ASP A 141 -11.57 -8.52 -6.57
CA ASP A 141 -11.81 -9.64 -7.46
C ASP A 141 -10.54 -10.45 -7.74
N THR A 142 -9.41 -9.74 -7.95
CA THR A 142 -8.09 -10.36 -8.14
C THR A 142 -7.65 -11.12 -6.88
N ALA A 143 -7.76 -10.50 -5.72
CA ALA A 143 -7.36 -11.11 -4.45
C ALA A 143 -8.20 -12.34 -4.11
N ILE A 144 -9.52 -12.28 -4.30
CA ILE A 144 -10.41 -13.44 -4.11
C ILE A 144 -10.06 -14.58 -5.08
N LYS A 145 -9.85 -14.25 -6.37
CA LYS A 145 -9.48 -15.24 -7.39
C LYS A 145 -8.16 -15.95 -7.08
N LEU A 146 -7.19 -15.23 -6.57
CA LEU A 146 -5.86 -15.75 -6.24
C LEU A 146 -5.75 -16.30 -4.81
N GLY A 147 -6.79 -16.15 -3.98
CA GLY A 147 -6.76 -16.58 -2.58
C GLY A 147 -5.85 -15.73 -1.70
N ILE A 148 -5.56 -14.48 -2.08
CA ILE A 148 -4.66 -13.57 -1.38
C ILE A 148 -5.46 -12.69 -0.40
N ALA A 149 -5.04 -12.64 0.86
CA ALA A 149 -5.62 -11.72 1.82
C ALA A 149 -5.28 -10.27 1.49
N PHE A 150 -6.20 -9.33 1.75
CA PHE A 150 -5.95 -7.91 1.50
C PHE A 150 -6.61 -7.00 2.53
N SER A 151 -6.04 -5.82 2.72
CA SER A 151 -6.65 -4.72 3.46
C SER A 151 -6.98 -3.59 2.50
N HIS A 152 -8.23 -3.16 2.56
CA HIS A 152 -8.76 -2.01 1.86
C HIS A 152 -8.83 -0.82 2.81
N ALA A 153 -8.50 0.37 2.32
CA ALA A 153 -8.76 1.62 3.00
C ALA A 153 -9.40 2.65 2.06
N GLY A 154 -10.24 3.51 2.60
CA GLY A 154 -10.88 4.60 1.88
C GLY A 154 -11.11 5.79 2.79
N ILE A 155 -10.94 6.99 2.26
CA ILE A 155 -11.21 8.25 2.96
C ILE A 155 -12.07 9.13 2.07
N VAL A 156 -13.18 9.62 2.63
CA VAL A 156 -14.04 10.62 2.00
C VAL A 156 -14.27 11.74 3.02
N ARG A 157 -13.79 12.94 2.73
CA ARG A 157 -13.83 14.09 3.64
C ARG A 157 -13.16 13.76 4.99
N LEU A 158 -13.92 13.75 6.09
CA LEU A 158 -13.47 13.45 7.45
C LEU A 158 -13.85 12.02 7.91
N GLN A 159 -14.34 11.19 7.00
CA GLN A 159 -14.70 9.81 7.28
C GLN A 159 -13.71 8.86 6.61
N GLY A 160 -13.17 7.95 7.39
CA GLY A 160 -12.31 6.88 6.91
C GLY A 160 -12.92 5.52 7.20
N GLN A 161 -12.66 4.57 6.31
CA GLN A 161 -13.01 3.17 6.53
C GLN A 161 -11.80 2.29 6.21
N THR A 162 -11.71 1.19 6.90
CA THR A 162 -10.75 0.13 6.60
C THR A 162 -11.42 -1.22 6.75
N MET A 163 -11.00 -2.17 5.95
CA MET A 163 -11.54 -3.52 5.95
C MET A 163 -10.43 -4.49 5.57
N THR A 164 -10.28 -5.57 6.33
CA THR A 164 -9.41 -6.68 5.95
C THR A 164 -10.25 -7.86 5.49
N VAL A 165 -9.88 -8.40 4.35
CA VAL A 165 -10.55 -9.53 3.72
C VAL A 165 -9.61 -10.74 3.71
N ILE A 166 -10.11 -11.86 4.21
CA ILE A 166 -9.45 -13.17 4.15
C ILE A 166 -10.33 -14.05 3.26
N PRO A 167 -9.90 -14.37 2.03
CA PRO A 167 -10.68 -15.16 1.09
C PRO A 167 -11.18 -16.47 1.70
N GLY A 168 -12.47 -16.76 1.53
CA GLY A 168 -13.13 -17.93 2.08
C GLY A 168 -13.40 -17.91 3.58
N LYS A 169 -12.98 -16.85 4.31
CA LYS A 169 -13.17 -16.76 5.78
C LYS A 169 -13.92 -15.51 6.22
N SER A 170 -13.85 -14.42 5.47
CA SER A 170 -14.54 -13.17 5.80
C SER A 170 -15.42 -12.71 4.64
N ALA A 171 -16.33 -11.76 4.91
CA ALA A 171 -17.01 -11.01 3.86
C ALA A 171 -15.98 -10.27 3.00
N CYS A 172 -16.21 -10.21 1.68
CA CYS A 172 -15.37 -9.46 0.76
C CYS A 172 -15.97 -8.08 0.46
N TYR A 173 -15.25 -7.24 -0.28
CA TYR A 173 -15.70 -5.89 -0.63
C TYR A 173 -17.05 -5.92 -1.38
N ARG A 174 -17.27 -6.89 -2.29
CA ARG A 174 -18.54 -7.08 -3.00
C ARG A 174 -19.68 -7.57 -2.11
N CYS A 175 -19.42 -8.15 -0.96
CA CYS A 175 -20.46 -8.50 0.00
C CYS A 175 -21.09 -7.24 0.64
N LEU A 176 -20.34 -6.15 0.76
CA LEU A 176 -20.80 -4.87 1.29
C LEU A 176 -21.26 -3.93 0.18
N PHE A 177 -20.51 -3.87 -0.91
CA PHE A 177 -20.72 -2.94 -2.03
C PHE A 177 -20.91 -3.75 -3.31
N LYS A 178 -22.15 -3.88 -3.78
CA LYS A 178 -22.49 -4.72 -4.96
C LYS A 178 -21.89 -4.19 -6.26
N ALA A 179 -21.82 -2.88 -6.39
CA ALA A 179 -21.30 -2.18 -7.57
C ALA A 179 -20.69 -0.83 -7.16
N PRO A 180 -19.82 -0.24 -7.99
CA PRO A 180 -19.43 1.16 -7.81
C PRO A 180 -20.67 2.07 -7.75
N PRO A 181 -20.65 3.14 -6.95
CA PRO A 181 -21.73 4.13 -6.98
C PRO A 181 -21.81 4.77 -8.37
N PRO A 182 -22.99 5.28 -8.78
CA PRO A 182 -23.12 6.03 -10.01
C PRO A 182 -22.09 7.16 -10.09
N ALA A 183 -21.58 7.45 -11.30
CA ALA A 183 -20.52 8.44 -11.49
C ALA A 183 -20.85 9.83 -10.90
N GLU A 184 -22.12 10.17 -10.86
CA GLU A 184 -22.67 11.42 -10.31
C GLU A 184 -22.57 11.49 -8.78
N GLU A 185 -22.53 10.33 -8.11
CA GLU A 185 -22.41 10.22 -6.64
C GLU A 185 -20.95 10.04 -6.18
N ILE A 186 -20.03 9.82 -7.12
CA ILE A 186 -18.62 9.65 -6.80
C ILE A 186 -18.04 11.01 -6.41
N LEU A 187 -17.99 11.26 -5.11
CA LEU A 187 -17.18 12.34 -4.56
C LEU A 187 -15.72 11.99 -4.78
N ASN A 188 -15.17 12.41 -5.92
CA ASN A 188 -13.74 12.31 -6.15
C ASN A 188 -13.02 12.95 -4.96
N CYS A 189 -11.95 12.32 -4.49
CA CYS A 189 -11.11 12.86 -3.42
C CYS A 189 -10.44 14.14 -3.92
N GLN A 190 -11.19 15.25 -3.91
CA GLN A 190 -10.73 16.60 -4.25
C GLN A 190 -10.21 17.32 -3.01
N ILE A 191 -9.51 16.60 -2.12
CA ILE A 191 -8.74 17.27 -1.09
C ILE A 191 -7.62 18.03 -1.82
N GLY A 192 -7.90 19.31 -2.10
CA GLY A 192 -6.94 20.24 -2.68
C GLY A 192 -7.36 21.00 -3.94
N ARG A 193 -8.46 20.66 -4.63
CA ARG A 193 -8.84 21.38 -5.86
C ARG A 193 -10.11 22.22 -5.80
N ALA A 194 -11.11 21.89 -4.98
CA ALA A 194 -12.39 22.58 -5.01
C ALA A 194 -12.72 23.45 -3.80
N SER A 195 -12.19 23.16 -2.60
CA SER A 195 -12.59 23.90 -1.39
C SER A 195 -11.92 25.29 -1.22
N CYS A 196 -10.85 25.55 -1.95
CA CYS A 196 -10.15 26.86 -1.85
C CYS A 196 -10.66 27.91 -2.85
N ARG A 197 -11.49 27.56 -3.83
CA ARG A 197 -12.01 28.56 -4.79
C ARG A 197 -13.36 29.16 -4.45
N GLU A 198 -14.09 28.60 -3.49
CA GLU A 198 -15.41 29.10 -3.11
C GLU A 198 -15.45 29.88 -1.78
N ARG A 199 -14.30 30.16 -1.17
CA ARG A 199 -14.25 30.98 0.05
C ARG A 199 -13.11 31.99 0.00
N VAL A 200 -13.16 32.89 -0.95
CA VAL A 200 -12.56 34.23 -0.85
C VAL A 200 -13.53 35.20 -1.47
#